data_21f67f9d3f6c8eb96d6b85de85faf32a
#
_entry.id   21f67f9d3f6c8eb96d6b85de85faf32a
#
_cell.length_a   1.000
_cell.length_b   1.000
_cell.length_c   1.000
_cell.angle_alpha   90.00
_cell.angle_beta   90.00
_cell.angle_gamma   90.00
#
_symmetry.space_group_name_H-M   'P 1'
#
loop_
_entity.id
_entity.type
_entity.pdbx_description
1 polymer ?
#
loop_
_entity_poly.entity_id
_entity_poly.type
_entity_poly.pdbx_seq_one_letter_code
_entity_poly.pdbx_strand_id
1 'polypeptide(L)'
;MNGIQNTSTNNFSTIIGNNKKFKVPKFQRDYSWASEQWDDLWQDVETMINEKDDHYMGYLVLQTDDDKNYLIIDGQQRFTTVTILILAAIKCIKDIVESGIDVEDNQQRIDSLVHNYIGKKDSVTLVYDNVLVLNRNNDGYFRDYIVKLGDLRVRNLKNSEKLMKRCFEFFEQKLTGKYSSGKEYARYIQTVVDHLYFTQIVVNDEMNAFRVFETLNARGVQLSSSDLLKNYLFSLVDNTSTHSSRIDVLEEKWAKLTDNIRTEKLPEFLRYYWNAGHKSIRANALFKTIRKEITTDKDVFVLVDDLYRYSDVYMALTDCNDELWQNDAEIKQCVGLLNVFRLKQPFSVLMAAKLNLSDVEFKKLFKAIIKICFRYNVICDRNPNDQEGPFNVLAMLITKEKRVNFQLLSSIIVDDKVFENSFSDKAFPYNSRNAKIVRYILATIEKHNGSSQAVNFNDDDATIEHILPQNADDSWDMDEEKQLQLVFRLGNTCLLEKKLNMGLKNGSFEEKRKAYALSSYIDAQMIAGYNEWNENKIVNRQNRMAHVAVNIWKI
;
A
#
# COMPACT_ATOMS: atom_id res chain seq x y z
N MET A 1 -34.33 -13.62 -3.80
CA MET A 1 -33.43 -12.70 -3.09
C MET A 1 -34.07 -11.34 -3.17
N ASN A 2 -34.45 -10.75 -2.07
CA ASN A 2 -35.01 -9.38 -2.08
C ASN A 2 -33.91 -8.40 -2.52
N GLY A 3 -34.15 -7.69 -3.65
CA GLY A 3 -33.30 -6.60 -4.11
C GLY A 3 -32.57 -6.79 -5.45
N ILE A 4 -32.50 -8.01 -5.99
CA ILE A 4 -32.06 -8.22 -7.38
C ILE A 4 -33.30 -8.11 -8.27
N GLN A 5 -33.27 -7.16 -9.21
CA GLN A 5 -34.34 -6.92 -10.15
C GLN A 5 -34.26 -7.87 -11.35
N ASN A 6 -33.05 -8.01 -11.91
CA ASN A 6 -32.77 -8.86 -13.05
C ASN A 6 -31.33 -9.38 -13.04
N THR A 7 -31.15 -10.59 -13.60
CA THR A 7 -29.82 -11.14 -13.89
C THR A 7 -29.87 -11.75 -15.30
N SER A 8 -29.01 -11.28 -16.18
CA SER A 8 -28.95 -11.76 -17.57
C SER A 8 -27.51 -11.71 -18.08
N THR A 9 -27.14 -12.62 -18.97
CA THR A 9 -25.85 -12.59 -19.67
C THR A 9 -26.11 -12.07 -21.09
N ASN A 10 -25.48 -10.94 -21.40
CA ASN A 10 -25.65 -10.26 -22.68
C ASN A 10 -24.29 -9.82 -23.23
N ASN A 11 -24.21 -9.71 -24.55
CA ASN A 11 -23.06 -9.11 -25.20
C ASN A 11 -23.04 -7.58 -25.03
N PHE A 12 -21.89 -6.98 -25.28
CA PHE A 12 -21.70 -5.55 -25.05
C PHE A 12 -22.63 -4.68 -25.90
N SER A 13 -22.92 -5.07 -27.16
CA SER A 13 -23.85 -4.35 -28.04
C SER A 13 -25.28 -4.32 -27.49
N THR A 14 -25.76 -5.41 -26.92
CA THR A 14 -27.09 -5.50 -26.27
C THR A 14 -27.12 -4.67 -24.98
N ILE A 15 -26.04 -4.66 -24.23
CA ILE A 15 -25.94 -3.90 -22.98
C ILE A 15 -26.11 -2.40 -23.24
N ILE A 16 -25.37 -1.85 -24.18
CA ILE A 16 -25.38 -0.40 -24.48
C ILE A 16 -26.54 0.04 -25.42
N GLY A 17 -27.25 -0.92 -25.98
CA GLY A 17 -28.39 -0.67 -26.85
C GLY A 17 -29.58 0.02 -26.17
N ASN A 18 -30.62 0.32 -26.93
CA ASN A 18 -31.88 0.90 -26.46
C ASN A 18 -31.78 2.24 -25.72
N ASN A 19 -30.88 3.10 -26.15
CA ASN A 19 -30.68 4.44 -25.56
C ASN A 19 -30.35 4.46 -24.07
N LYS A 20 -29.72 3.40 -23.57
CA LYS A 20 -29.26 3.33 -22.19
C LYS A 20 -28.07 4.24 -21.95
N LYS A 21 -28.00 4.78 -20.74
CA LYS A 21 -26.87 5.60 -20.25
C LYS A 21 -26.27 4.94 -19.04
N PHE A 22 -24.95 4.92 -19.01
CA PHE A 22 -24.18 4.32 -17.94
C PHE A 22 -23.34 5.39 -17.28
N LYS A 23 -23.48 5.54 -15.99
CA LYS A 23 -22.73 6.52 -15.20
C LYS A 23 -21.94 5.84 -14.11
N VAL A 24 -20.67 6.14 -14.05
CA VAL A 24 -19.83 5.77 -12.90
C VAL A 24 -20.12 6.77 -11.77
N PRO A 25 -20.62 6.31 -10.59
CA PRO A 25 -20.90 7.19 -9.47
C PRO A 25 -19.67 7.98 -9.05
N LYS A 26 -19.87 9.18 -8.48
CA LYS A 26 -18.79 10.08 -8.05
C LYS A 26 -17.84 9.45 -7.05
N PHE A 27 -18.34 8.56 -6.21
CA PHE A 27 -17.60 7.89 -5.14
C PHE A 27 -16.79 6.66 -5.61
N GLN A 28 -17.01 6.18 -6.85
CA GLN A 28 -16.23 5.08 -7.41
C GLN A 28 -14.78 5.51 -7.66
N ARG A 29 -13.86 4.54 -7.53
CA ARG A 29 -12.44 4.79 -7.78
C ARG A 29 -12.19 5.27 -9.20
N ASP A 30 -11.16 6.06 -9.36
CA ASP A 30 -10.68 6.51 -10.65
C ASP A 30 -10.22 5.33 -11.52
N TYR A 31 -10.07 5.59 -12.81
CA TYR A 31 -9.51 4.60 -13.74
C TYR A 31 -8.11 4.16 -13.26
N SER A 32 -7.90 2.85 -13.13
CA SER A 32 -6.72 2.29 -12.49
C SER A 32 -6.10 1.09 -13.21
N TRP A 33 -6.71 0.60 -14.31
CA TRP A 33 -6.09 -0.44 -15.13
C TRP A 33 -4.81 0.06 -15.78
N ALA A 34 -3.82 -0.82 -15.89
CA ALA A 34 -2.51 -0.57 -16.43
C ALA A 34 -2.18 -1.53 -17.58
N SER A 35 -0.95 -1.50 -18.08
CA SER A 35 -0.54 -2.26 -19.27
C SER A 35 -0.81 -3.76 -19.19
N GLU A 36 -0.70 -4.38 -18.01
CA GLU A 36 -0.98 -5.80 -17.82
C GLU A 36 -2.44 -6.13 -18.16
N GLN A 37 -3.41 -5.42 -17.57
CA GLN A 37 -4.83 -5.64 -17.82
C GLN A 37 -5.26 -5.27 -19.24
N TRP A 38 -4.61 -4.29 -19.87
CA TRP A 38 -4.89 -3.96 -21.27
C TRP A 38 -4.36 -5.03 -22.22
N ASP A 39 -3.19 -5.58 -21.93
CA ASP A 39 -2.61 -6.66 -22.73
C ASP A 39 -3.40 -7.97 -22.57
N ASP A 40 -3.85 -8.29 -21.34
CA ASP A 40 -4.76 -9.42 -21.10
C ASP A 40 -6.04 -9.28 -21.94
N LEU A 41 -6.72 -8.12 -21.87
CA LEU A 41 -7.92 -7.87 -22.69
C LEU A 41 -7.63 -7.95 -24.19
N TRP A 42 -6.49 -7.42 -24.62
CA TRP A 42 -6.09 -7.51 -26.04
C TRP A 42 -5.93 -8.96 -26.49
N GLN A 43 -5.26 -9.78 -25.71
CA GLN A 43 -5.05 -11.21 -26.01
C GLN A 43 -6.37 -11.97 -26.02
N ASP A 44 -7.27 -11.68 -25.06
CA ASP A 44 -8.61 -12.27 -25.00
C ASP A 44 -9.42 -11.94 -26.26
N VAL A 45 -9.39 -10.67 -26.69
CA VAL A 45 -10.09 -10.22 -27.91
C VAL A 45 -9.49 -10.87 -29.16
N GLU A 46 -8.16 -10.95 -29.27
CA GLU A 46 -7.50 -11.60 -30.42
C GLU A 46 -7.84 -13.10 -30.47
N THR A 47 -7.83 -13.78 -29.33
CA THR A 47 -8.19 -15.19 -29.23
C THR A 47 -9.65 -15.41 -29.65
N MET A 48 -10.57 -14.60 -29.11
CA MET A 48 -11.98 -14.61 -29.44
C MET A 48 -12.23 -14.45 -30.96
N ILE A 49 -11.53 -13.51 -31.61
CA ILE A 49 -11.67 -13.28 -33.05
C ILE A 49 -11.11 -14.44 -33.87
N ASN A 50 -9.93 -14.98 -33.48
CA ASN A 50 -9.26 -16.05 -34.20
C ASN A 50 -10.01 -17.38 -34.07
N GLU A 51 -10.52 -17.69 -32.88
CA GLU A 51 -11.26 -18.93 -32.60
C GLU A 51 -12.74 -18.83 -32.98
N LYS A 52 -13.24 -17.63 -33.27
CA LYS A 52 -14.66 -17.32 -33.55
C LYS A 52 -15.58 -17.78 -32.42
N ASP A 53 -15.16 -17.55 -31.20
CA ASP A 53 -15.87 -17.90 -29.97
C ASP A 53 -16.30 -16.65 -29.20
N ASP A 54 -17.07 -16.83 -28.13
CA ASP A 54 -17.48 -15.76 -27.25
C ASP A 54 -16.48 -15.62 -26.09
N HIS A 55 -16.22 -14.38 -25.66
CA HIS A 55 -15.40 -14.13 -24.47
C HIS A 55 -16.23 -13.57 -23.32
N TYR A 56 -16.07 -14.17 -22.13
CA TYR A 56 -16.78 -13.76 -20.93
C TYR A 56 -15.97 -12.79 -20.08
N MET A 57 -16.42 -11.53 -20.01
CA MET A 57 -15.77 -10.43 -19.29
C MET A 57 -16.06 -10.39 -17.78
N GLY A 58 -16.93 -11.25 -17.28
CA GLY A 58 -17.32 -11.26 -15.87
C GLY A 58 -18.61 -10.49 -15.56
N TYR A 59 -18.80 -10.13 -14.29
CA TYR A 59 -20.01 -9.48 -13.82
C TYR A 59 -19.99 -7.96 -14.07
N LEU A 60 -21.17 -7.40 -14.35
CA LEU A 60 -21.46 -5.98 -14.40
C LEU A 60 -22.64 -5.71 -13.45
N VAL A 61 -22.35 -5.07 -12.30
CA VAL A 61 -23.40 -4.75 -11.32
C VAL A 61 -23.90 -3.34 -11.59
N LEU A 62 -25.21 -3.24 -11.85
CA LEU A 62 -25.88 -2.03 -12.27
C LEU A 62 -27.01 -1.69 -11.30
N GLN A 63 -27.19 -0.42 -11.01
CA GLN A 63 -28.35 0.12 -10.32
C GLN A 63 -29.14 1.01 -11.25
N THR A 64 -30.46 0.87 -11.25
CA THR A 64 -31.37 1.75 -12.00
C THR A 64 -32.72 1.85 -11.34
N ASP A 65 -33.37 3.00 -11.53
CA ASP A 65 -34.73 3.26 -11.10
C ASP A 65 -35.72 3.35 -12.31
N ASP A 66 -35.19 3.51 -13.55
CA ASP A 66 -35.96 3.85 -14.74
C ASP A 66 -35.62 3.00 -15.98
N ASP A 67 -34.78 1.99 -15.86
CA ASP A 67 -34.33 1.09 -16.94
C ASP A 67 -33.65 1.82 -18.14
N LYS A 68 -33.29 3.10 -17.98
CA LYS A 68 -32.58 3.91 -18.97
C LYS A 68 -31.27 4.46 -18.45
N ASN A 69 -31.28 4.93 -17.21
CA ASN A 69 -30.12 5.49 -16.56
C ASN A 69 -29.56 4.49 -15.54
N TYR A 70 -28.38 3.96 -15.81
CA TYR A 70 -27.72 2.94 -15.00
C TYR A 70 -26.53 3.52 -14.28
N LEU A 71 -26.42 3.29 -12.97
CA LEU A 71 -25.20 3.50 -12.22
C LEU A 71 -24.35 2.22 -12.25
N ILE A 72 -23.10 2.31 -12.65
CA ILE A 72 -22.16 1.19 -12.65
C ILE A 72 -21.59 1.04 -11.25
N ILE A 73 -22.02 0.03 -10.51
CA ILE A 73 -21.55 -0.26 -9.15
C ILE A 73 -20.31 -1.17 -9.19
N ASP A 74 -20.24 -2.09 -10.15
CA ASP A 74 -19.03 -2.88 -10.44
C ASP A 74 -18.89 -3.15 -11.93
N GLY A 75 -17.63 -3.35 -12.38
CA GLY A 75 -17.28 -3.56 -13.78
C GLY A 75 -16.88 -2.30 -14.53
N GLN A 76 -16.80 -1.14 -13.87
CA GLN A 76 -16.48 0.15 -14.49
C GLN A 76 -15.15 0.15 -15.25
N GLN A 77 -14.10 -0.49 -14.73
CA GLN A 77 -12.78 -0.54 -15.38
C GLN A 77 -12.87 -1.27 -16.72
N ARG A 78 -13.52 -2.44 -16.72
CA ARG A 78 -13.75 -3.26 -17.92
C ARG A 78 -14.58 -2.51 -18.94
N PHE A 79 -15.70 -1.94 -18.52
CA PHE A 79 -16.61 -1.18 -19.39
C PHE A 79 -15.88 0.02 -20.02
N THR A 80 -15.12 0.80 -19.23
CA THR A 80 -14.34 1.94 -19.71
C THR A 80 -13.27 1.49 -20.70
N THR A 81 -12.55 0.41 -20.43
CA THR A 81 -11.46 -0.08 -21.28
C THR A 81 -11.98 -0.59 -22.62
N VAL A 82 -13.12 -1.32 -22.64
CA VAL A 82 -13.76 -1.75 -23.89
C VAL A 82 -14.21 -0.53 -24.70
N THR A 83 -14.77 0.49 -24.06
CA THR A 83 -15.15 1.73 -24.76
C THR A 83 -13.92 2.45 -25.36
N ILE A 84 -12.79 2.49 -24.64
CA ILE A 84 -11.52 3.06 -25.15
C ILE A 84 -11.00 2.25 -26.35
N LEU A 85 -11.06 0.91 -26.31
CA LEU A 85 -10.69 0.05 -27.43
C LEU A 85 -11.51 0.35 -28.69
N ILE A 86 -12.84 0.51 -28.54
CA ILE A 86 -13.73 0.88 -29.64
C ILE A 86 -13.34 2.26 -30.22
N LEU A 87 -13.08 3.22 -29.35
CA LEU A 87 -12.66 4.58 -29.76
C LEU A 87 -11.31 4.58 -30.50
N ALA A 88 -10.36 3.75 -30.05
CA ALA A 88 -9.07 3.59 -30.74
C ALA A 88 -9.26 2.99 -32.15
N ALA A 89 -10.16 2.02 -32.30
CA ALA A 89 -10.49 1.46 -33.62
C ALA A 89 -11.21 2.49 -34.55
N ILE A 90 -12.10 3.33 -33.98
CA ILE A 90 -12.74 4.42 -34.73
C ILE A 90 -11.67 5.47 -35.15
N LYS A 91 -10.66 5.75 -34.31
CA LYS A 91 -9.54 6.64 -34.67
C LYS A 91 -8.79 6.14 -35.89
N CYS A 92 -8.54 4.81 -35.98
CA CYS A 92 -7.90 4.24 -37.18
C CYS A 92 -8.74 4.48 -38.45
N ILE A 93 -10.09 4.41 -38.36
CA ILE A 93 -10.96 4.75 -39.52
C ILE A 93 -10.83 6.26 -39.85
N LYS A 94 -10.75 7.12 -38.83
CA LYS A 94 -10.56 8.55 -39.00
C LYS A 94 -9.23 8.87 -39.71
N ASP A 95 -8.15 8.16 -39.37
CA ASP A 95 -6.85 8.35 -40.01
C ASP A 95 -6.88 7.95 -41.49
N ILE A 96 -7.68 6.93 -41.86
CA ILE A 96 -7.94 6.55 -43.25
C ILE A 96 -8.68 7.67 -43.99
N VAL A 97 -9.68 8.29 -43.35
CA VAL A 97 -10.38 9.50 -43.91
C VAL A 97 -9.41 10.66 -44.13
N GLU A 98 -8.56 10.95 -43.14
CA GLU A 98 -7.56 12.02 -43.21
C GLU A 98 -6.51 11.75 -44.31
N SER A 99 -6.28 10.49 -44.65
CA SER A 99 -5.42 10.05 -45.78
C SER A 99 -6.12 10.13 -47.14
N GLY A 100 -7.39 10.57 -47.20
CA GLY A 100 -8.14 10.74 -48.43
C GLY A 100 -8.72 9.47 -49.05
N ILE A 101 -8.78 8.36 -48.30
CA ILE A 101 -9.25 7.05 -48.79
C ILE A 101 -10.72 6.82 -48.36
N ASP A 102 -11.60 6.56 -49.34
CA ASP A 102 -13.02 6.28 -49.17
C ASP A 102 -13.71 7.25 -48.16
N VAL A 103 -13.41 8.53 -48.28
CA VAL A 103 -13.72 9.57 -47.29
C VAL A 103 -15.20 9.58 -46.90
N GLU A 104 -16.12 9.62 -47.88
CA GLU A 104 -17.56 9.70 -47.63
C GLU A 104 -18.08 8.43 -46.91
N ASP A 105 -17.73 7.28 -47.41
CA ASP A 105 -18.14 5.99 -46.83
C ASP A 105 -17.58 5.79 -45.42
N ASN A 106 -16.30 6.15 -45.21
CA ASN A 106 -15.67 6.01 -43.90
C ASN A 106 -16.20 7.02 -42.88
N GLN A 107 -16.57 8.22 -43.31
CA GLN A 107 -17.23 9.19 -42.44
C GLN A 107 -18.61 8.68 -41.99
N GLN A 108 -19.40 8.11 -42.89
CA GLN A 108 -20.69 7.48 -42.55
C GLN A 108 -20.51 6.30 -41.58
N ARG A 109 -19.43 5.50 -41.73
CA ARG A 109 -19.09 4.43 -40.77
C ARG A 109 -18.76 4.99 -39.39
N ILE A 110 -17.93 6.03 -39.32
CA ILE A 110 -17.61 6.70 -38.04
C ILE A 110 -18.89 7.19 -37.38
N ASP A 111 -19.73 7.91 -38.09
CA ASP A 111 -20.97 8.48 -37.55
C ASP A 111 -21.90 7.39 -37.02
N SER A 112 -22.04 6.28 -37.75
CA SER A 112 -22.82 5.12 -37.34
C SER A 112 -22.26 4.44 -36.09
N LEU A 113 -20.94 4.19 -36.04
CA LEU A 113 -20.28 3.54 -34.90
C LEU A 113 -20.34 4.41 -33.64
N VAL A 114 -20.10 5.71 -33.81
CA VAL A 114 -20.22 6.68 -32.71
C VAL A 114 -21.65 6.73 -32.19
N HIS A 115 -22.63 6.80 -33.07
CA HIS A 115 -24.05 6.82 -32.69
C HIS A 115 -24.47 5.55 -31.93
N ASN A 116 -24.01 4.39 -32.38
CA ASN A 116 -24.42 3.12 -31.81
C ASN A 116 -23.73 2.81 -30.48
N TYR A 117 -22.45 3.19 -30.29
CA TYR A 117 -21.62 2.68 -29.21
C TYR A 117 -21.05 3.74 -28.26
N ILE A 118 -20.95 5.00 -28.70
CA ILE A 118 -20.25 6.03 -27.92
C ILE A 118 -21.21 7.08 -27.38
N GLY A 119 -22.09 7.59 -28.23
CA GLY A 119 -23.05 8.62 -27.86
C GLY A 119 -23.77 9.20 -29.05
N LYS A 120 -24.76 10.00 -28.76
CA LYS A 120 -25.58 10.63 -29.79
C LYS A 120 -25.89 12.07 -29.44
N LYS A 121 -26.15 12.85 -30.47
CA LYS A 121 -26.63 14.21 -30.31
C LYS A 121 -28.11 14.19 -29.97
N ASP A 122 -28.50 14.80 -28.85
CA ASP A 122 -29.90 14.99 -28.49
C ASP A 122 -30.57 15.90 -29.50
N SER A 123 -31.73 15.49 -30.04
CA SER A 123 -32.41 16.20 -31.12
C SER A 123 -33.05 17.52 -30.67
N VAL A 124 -33.31 17.70 -29.37
CA VAL A 124 -33.96 18.88 -28.81
C VAL A 124 -32.91 19.89 -28.31
N THR A 125 -31.99 19.44 -27.49
CA THR A 125 -30.98 20.29 -26.87
C THR A 125 -29.74 20.51 -27.74
N LEU A 126 -29.56 19.66 -28.76
CA LEU A 126 -28.37 19.61 -29.64
C LEU A 126 -27.06 19.32 -28.86
N VAL A 127 -27.17 18.93 -27.59
CA VAL A 127 -26.02 18.57 -26.78
C VAL A 127 -25.64 17.10 -27.08
N TYR A 128 -24.35 16.82 -27.13
CA TYR A 128 -23.84 15.47 -27.33
C TYR A 128 -23.91 14.69 -26.02
N ASP A 129 -24.57 13.57 -26.05
CA ASP A 129 -24.91 12.75 -24.90
C ASP A 129 -24.19 11.40 -24.98
N ASN A 130 -23.19 11.20 -24.13
CA ASN A 130 -22.39 9.99 -24.14
C ASN A 130 -23.14 8.82 -23.49
N VAL A 131 -22.95 7.61 -24.04
CA VAL A 131 -23.43 6.36 -23.44
C VAL A 131 -22.76 6.11 -22.09
N LEU A 132 -21.47 6.40 -21.98
CA LEU A 132 -20.69 6.26 -20.75
C LEU A 132 -20.27 7.64 -20.22
N VAL A 133 -20.61 7.91 -18.96
CA VAL A 133 -20.18 9.07 -18.18
C VAL A 133 -19.34 8.56 -17.01
N LEU A 134 -18.11 9.03 -16.92
CA LEU A 134 -17.19 8.61 -15.85
C LEU A 134 -17.41 9.42 -14.56
N ASN A 135 -16.67 9.08 -13.51
CA ASN A 135 -16.68 9.87 -12.29
C ASN A 135 -16.07 11.27 -12.52
N ARG A 136 -16.28 12.18 -11.57
CA ARG A 136 -15.88 13.59 -11.67
C ARG A 136 -14.42 13.80 -12.08
N ASN A 137 -13.52 12.93 -11.63
CA ASN A 137 -12.09 13.08 -11.87
C ASN A 137 -11.68 12.67 -13.28
N ASN A 138 -12.40 11.75 -13.88
CA ASN A 138 -12.05 11.14 -15.17
C ASN A 138 -12.91 11.61 -16.34
N ASP A 139 -14.16 12.02 -16.07
CA ASP A 139 -15.12 12.36 -17.12
C ASP A 139 -14.64 13.50 -18.03
N GLY A 140 -14.05 14.54 -17.45
CA GLY A 140 -13.56 15.68 -18.23
C GLY A 140 -12.50 15.27 -19.24
N TYR A 141 -11.51 14.48 -18.84
CA TYR A 141 -10.47 14.00 -19.75
C TYR A 141 -11.02 13.00 -20.77
N PHE A 142 -11.84 12.06 -20.32
CA PHE A 142 -12.46 11.06 -21.18
C PHE A 142 -13.30 11.72 -22.28
N ARG A 143 -14.23 12.60 -21.92
CA ARG A 143 -15.14 13.28 -22.85
C ARG A 143 -14.41 14.24 -23.81
N ASP A 144 -13.49 15.07 -23.27
CA ASP A 144 -12.93 16.18 -24.02
C ASP A 144 -11.73 15.79 -24.89
N TYR A 145 -11.08 14.66 -24.60
CA TYR A 145 -9.89 14.20 -25.32
C TYR A 145 -10.06 12.80 -25.94
N ILE A 146 -10.52 11.79 -25.18
CA ILE A 146 -10.61 10.41 -25.69
C ILE A 146 -11.81 10.27 -26.64
N VAL A 147 -13.02 10.72 -26.24
CA VAL A 147 -14.24 10.60 -27.06
C VAL A 147 -14.17 11.47 -28.31
N LYS A 148 -13.56 12.64 -28.25
CA LYS A 148 -13.44 13.55 -29.41
C LYS A 148 -12.40 13.10 -30.42
N LEU A 149 -11.58 12.10 -30.13
CA LEU A 149 -10.53 11.59 -31.02
C LEU A 149 -9.62 12.70 -31.56
N GLY A 150 -9.33 13.70 -30.72
CA GLY A 150 -8.41 14.80 -31.03
C GLY A 150 -7.05 14.59 -30.39
N ASP A 151 -6.22 15.63 -30.43
CA ASP A 151 -4.91 15.61 -29.80
C ASP A 151 -5.05 15.41 -28.29
N LEU A 152 -4.41 14.37 -27.77
CA LEU A 152 -4.45 14.05 -26.35
C LEU A 152 -3.63 15.06 -25.55
N ARG A 153 -4.23 15.63 -24.50
CA ARG A 153 -3.52 16.50 -23.57
C ARG A 153 -2.37 15.73 -22.90
N VAL A 154 -1.18 16.33 -22.84
CA VAL A 154 0.05 15.67 -22.33
C VAL A 154 0.60 16.29 -21.04
N ARG A 155 0.15 17.51 -20.67
CA ARG A 155 0.67 18.24 -19.49
C ARG A 155 -0.36 18.31 -18.37
N ASN A 156 0.11 18.33 -17.13
CA ASN A 156 -0.71 18.46 -15.92
C ASN A 156 -1.84 17.42 -15.80
N LEU A 157 -1.54 16.16 -16.14
CA LEU A 157 -2.48 15.05 -16.04
C LEU A 157 -2.45 14.41 -14.66
N LYS A 158 -3.63 14.10 -14.12
CA LYS A 158 -3.79 13.20 -12.97
C LYS A 158 -3.33 11.79 -13.33
N ASN A 159 -3.05 10.95 -12.32
CA ASN A 159 -2.58 9.58 -12.58
C ASN A 159 -3.59 8.76 -13.40
N SER A 160 -4.88 8.85 -13.10
CA SER A 160 -5.94 8.17 -13.85
C SER A 160 -6.07 8.67 -15.29
N GLU A 161 -5.90 9.98 -15.52
CA GLU A 161 -5.89 10.56 -16.87
C GLU A 161 -4.68 10.05 -17.68
N LYS A 162 -3.50 9.94 -17.04
CA LYS A 162 -2.31 9.31 -17.66
C LYS A 162 -2.55 7.86 -18.04
N LEU A 163 -3.25 7.11 -17.19
CA LEU A 163 -3.59 5.71 -17.48
C LEU A 163 -4.58 5.61 -18.63
N MET A 164 -5.64 6.42 -18.67
CA MET A 164 -6.58 6.45 -19.79
C MET A 164 -5.90 6.83 -21.10
N LYS A 165 -5.02 7.85 -21.07
CA LYS A 165 -4.20 8.24 -22.23
C LYS A 165 -3.38 7.06 -22.74
N ARG A 166 -2.61 6.42 -21.86
CA ARG A 166 -1.77 5.26 -22.20
C ARG A 166 -2.59 4.06 -22.68
N CYS A 167 -3.78 3.85 -22.11
CA CYS A 167 -4.71 2.82 -22.56
C CYS A 167 -5.15 3.05 -24.01
N PHE A 168 -5.52 4.29 -24.34
CA PHE A 168 -5.91 4.67 -25.70
C PHE A 168 -4.73 4.49 -26.67
N GLU A 169 -3.56 5.02 -26.34
CA GLU A 169 -2.33 4.90 -27.13
C GLU A 169 -1.90 3.43 -27.33
N PHE A 170 -2.08 2.59 -26.30
CA PHE A 170 -1.79 1.16 -26.37
C PHE A 170 -2.66 0.46 -27.42
N PHE A 171 -3.98 0.67 -27.40
CA PHE A 171 -4.88 0.06 -28.39
C PHE A 171 -4.73 0.68 -29.77
N GLU A 172 -4.53 1.98 -29.88
CA GLU A 172 -4.23 2.65 -31.13
C GLU A 172 -2.98 2.04 -31.79
N GLN A 173 -1.89 1.87 -31.04
CA GLN A 173 -0.67 1.25 -31.53
C GLN A 173 -0.88 -0.20 -32.00
N LYS A 174 -1.67 -0.99 -31.27
CA LYS A 174 -1.98 -2.38 -31.63
C LYS A 174 -2.86 -2.47 -32.90
N LEU A 175 -3.72 -1.49 -33.11
CA LEU A 175 -4.66 -1.45 -34.23
C LEU A 175 -4.11 -0.78 -35.47
N THR A 176 -3.21 0.19 -35.35
CA THR A 176 -2.62 0.90 -36.49
C THR A 176 -1.99 -0.05 -37.49
N GLY A 177 -2.46 -0.01 -38.73
CA GLY A 177 -1.98 -0.87 -39.81
C GLY A 177 -2.42 -2.35 -39.73
N LYS A 178 -3.25 -2.71 -38.74
CA LYS A 178 -3.77 -4.09 -38.61
C LYS A 178 -4.73 -4.44 -39.75
N TYR A 179 -5.52 -3.47 -40.21
CA TYR A 179 -6.45 -3.62 -41.32
C TYR A 179 -6.20 -2.55 -42.38
N SER A 180 -6.60 -2.85 -43.63
CA SER A 180 -6.33 -1.99 -44.78
C SER A 180 -7.47 -1.03 -45.13
N SER A 181 -8.66 -1.25 -44.56
CA SER A 181 -9.86 -0.46 -44.89
C SER A 181 -10.72 -0.13 -43.66
N GLY A 182 -11.43 0.99 -43.72
CA GLY A 182 -12.39 1.37 -42.68
C GLY A 182 -13.51 0.33 -42.49
N LYS A 183 -13.86 -0.41 -43.54
CA LYS A 183 -14.84 -1.52 -43.47
C LYS A 183 -14.33 -2.66 -42.59
N GLU A 184 -13.06 -2.99 -42.64
CA GLU A 184 -12.47 -4.05 -41.81
C GLU A 184 -12.43 -3.64 -40.33
N TYR A 185 -12.04 -2.38 -40.04
CA TYR A 185 -12.12 -1.84 -38.67
C TYR A 185 -13.54 -1.81 -38.15
N ALA A 186 -14.52 -1.42 -38.95
CA ALA A 186 -15.94 -1.46 -38.56
C ALA A 186 -16.39 -2.89 -38.23
N ARG A 187 -15.97 -3.88 -39.03
CA ARG A 187 -16.23 -5.31 -38.77
C ARG A 187 -15.55 -5.77 -37.48
N TYR A 188 -14.30 -5.36 -37.25
CA TYR A 188 -13.60 -5.64 -36.00
C TYR A 188 -14.40 -5.13 -34.79
N ILE A 189 -14.83 -3.85 -34.82
CA ILE A 189 -15.64 -3.27 -33.73
C ILE A 189 -16.91 -4.09 -33.52
N GLN A 190 -17.63 -4.42 -34.58
CA GLN A 190 -18.85 -5.21 -34.51
C GLN A 190 -18.60 -6.60 -33.90
N THR A 191 -17.55 -7.29 -34.30
CA THR A 191 -17.14 -8.57 -33.71
C THR A 191 -16.86 -8.42 -32.22
N VAL A 192 -16.09 -7.39 -31.82
CA VAL A 192 -15.78 -7.13 -30.40
C VAL A 192 -17.05 -6.94 -29.58
N VAL A 193 -17.98 -6.07 -30.01
CA VAL A 193 -19.17 -5.77 -29.22
C VAL A 193 -20.20 -6.89 -29.22
N ASP A 194 -20.25 -7.74 -30.24
CA ASP A 194 -21.19 -8.83 -30.36
C ASP A 194 -20.73 -10.12 -29.64
N HIS A 195 -19.43 -10.28 -29.42
CA HIS A 195 -18.85 -11.49 -28.81
C HIS A 195 -18.22 -11.27 -27.42
N LEU A 196 -18.15 -10.03 -26.88
CA LEU A 196 -17.81 -9.78 -25.49
C LEU A 196 -19.06 -9.81 -24.61
N TYR A 197 -19.14 -10.80 -23.73
CA TYR A 197 -20.30 -11.05 -22.86
C TYR A 197 -20.05 -10.63 -21.42
N PHE A 198 -21.09 -10.07 -20.80
CA PHE A 198 -21.13 -9.75 -19.36
C PHE A 198 -22.36 -10.36 -18.71
N THR A 199 -22.23 -10.85 -17.51
CA THR A 199 -23.40 -11.15 -16.66
C THR A 199 -23.83 -9.87 -15.96
N GLN A 200 -24.91 -9.26 -16.42
CA GLN A 200 -25.54 -8.10 -15.79
C GLN A 200 -26.32 -8.53 -14.56
N ILE A 201 -26.14 -7.83 -13.47
CA ILE A 201 -26.96 -7.95 -12.26
C ILE A 201 -27.52 -6.58 -11.98
N VAL A 202 -28.82 -6.41 -12.19
CA VAL A 202 -29.52 -5.15 -12.00
C VAL A 202 -30.21 -5.16 -10.64
N VAL A 203 -30.01 -4.10 -9.87
CA VAL A 203 -30.58 -3.90 -8.54
C VAL A 203 -31.33 -2.58 -8.46
N ASN A 204 -32.32 -2.51 -7.56
CA ASN A 204 -33.16 -1.31 -7.40
C ASN A 204 -32.53 -0.27 -6.50
N ASP A 205 -31.66 -0.70 -5.58
CA ASP A 205 -31.06 0.18 -4.59
C ASP A 205 -29.60 -0.16 -4.35
N GLU A 206 -28.88 0.82 -3.88
CA GLU A 206 -27.44 0.78 -3.63
C GLU A 206 -27.07 -0.25 -2.55
N MET A 207 -27.92 -0.45 -1.53
CA MET A 207 -27.68 -1.43 -0.47
C MET A 207 -27.67 -2.87 -1.00
N ASN A 208 -28.57 -3.18 -1.92
CA ASN A 208 -28.61 -4.49 -2.56
C ASN A 208 -27.47 -4.64 -3.57
N ALA A 209 -27.07 -3.56 -4.26
CA ALA A 209 -25.87 -3.54 -5.09
C ALA A 209 -24.63 -3.96 -4.29
N PHE A 210 -24.44 -3.40 -3.10
CA PHE A 210 -23.32 -3.78 -2.23
C PHE A 210 -23.39 -5.22 -1.74
N ARG A 211 -24.56 -5.72 -1.38
CA ARG A 211 -24.72 -7.13 -0.95
C ARG A 211 -24.39 -8.11 -2.06
N VAL A 212 -24.87 -7.84 -3.26
CA VAL A 212 -24.58 -8.64 -4.46
C VAL A 212 -23.08 -8.60 -4.72
N PHE A 213 -22.50 -7.42 -4.69
CA PHE A 213 -21.09 -7.20 -4.89
C PHE A 213 -20.20 -7.93 -3.84
N GLU A 214 -20.51 -7.84 -2.53
CA GLU A 214 -19.83 -8.61 -1.48
C GLU A 214 -19.87 -10.12 -1.75
N THR A 215 -21.02 -10.62 -2.22
CA THR A 215 -21.23 -12.05 -2.48
C THR A 215 -20.42 -12.53 -3.68
N LEU A 216 -20.33 -11.72 -4.74
CA LEU A 216 -19.61 -12.04 -5.98
C LEU A 216 -18.10 -11.96 -5.82
N ASN A 217 -17.60 -10.95 -5.08
CA ASN A 217 -16.17 -10.76 -4.83
C ASN A 217 -15.55 -11.80 -3.87
N ALA A 218 -16.35 -12.58 -3.17
CA ALA A 218 -15.84 -13.74 -2.43
C ALA A 218 -15.11 -14.77 -3.32
N ARG A 219 -15.20 -14.63 -4.65
CA ARG A 219 -14.65 -15.56 -5.66
C ARG A 219 -13.80 -14.90 -6.76
N GLY A 220 -13.48 -13.58 -6.67
CA GLY A 220 -12.75 -12.83 -7.72
C GLY A 220 -11.79 -11.77 -7.18
N VAL A 221 -11.41 -10.79 -8.00
CA VAL A 221 -10.53 -9.67 -7.61
C VAL A 221 -11.17 -8.89 -6.47
N GLN A 222 -10.61 -9.02 -5.26
CA GLN A 222 -11.13 -8.35 -4.07
C GLN A 222 -11.02 -6.83 -4.21
N LEU A 223 -12.15 -6.11 -4.17
CA LEU A 223 -12.12 -4.70 -3.78
C LEU A 223 -11.49 -4.58 -2.40
N SER A 224 -10.69 -3.58 -2.23
CA SER A 224 -10.11 -3.30 -0.91
C SER A 224 -11.23 -2.94 0.07
N SER A 225 -11.05 -3.29 1.34
CA SER A 225 -12.00 -2.89 2.40
C SER A 225 -12.20 -1.37 2.48
N SER A 226 -11.27 -0.59 1.95
CA SER A 226 -11.36 0.87 1.84
C SER A 226 -12.33 1.34 0.75
N ASP A 227 -12.38 0.66 -0.40
CA ASP A 227 -13.34 1.01 -1.46
C ASP A 227 -14.77 0.72 -1.03
N LEU A 228 -14.97 -0.43 -0.36
CA LEU A 228 -16.27 -0.78 0.23
C LEU A 228 -16.69 0.24 1.29
N LEU A 229 -15.75 0.66 2.15
CA LEU A 229 -16.03 1.66 3.17
C LEU A 229 -16.38 3.01 2.56
N LYS A 230 -15.58 3.50 1.61
CA LYS A 230 -15.87 4.75 0.90
C LYS A 230 -17.29 4.76 0.35
N ASN A 231 -17.63 3.74 -0.42
CA ASN A 231 -18.93 3.64 -1.04
C ASN A 231 -20.06 3.66 -0.01
N TYR A 232 -19.91 2.90 1.07
CA TYR A 232 -20.90 2.86 2.15
C TYR A 232 -21.09 4.23 2.83
N LEU A 233 -19.98 4.91 3.18
CA LEU A 233 -20.05 6.22 3.84
C LEU A 233 -20.71 7.27 2.95
N PHE A 234 -20.41 7.26 1.65
CA PHE A 234 -21.00 8.19 0.70
C PHE A 234 -22.50 7.93 0.50
N SER A 235 -22.93 6.66 0.49
CA SER A 235 -24.35 6.33 0.39
C SER A 235 -25.18 6.82 1.58
N LEU A 236 -24.62 6.79 2.80
CA LEU A 236 -25.31 7.33 3.98
C LEU A 236 -25.54 8.84 3.90
N VAL A 237 -24.64 9.59 3.24
CA VAL A 237 -24.78 11.04 3.09
C VAL A 237 -25.69 11.39 1.90
N ASP A 238 -25.65 10.65 0.80
CA ASP A 238 -26.46 10.90 -0.39
C ASP A 238 -27.95 10.68 -0.11
N ASN A 239 -28.30 9.62 0.62
CA ASN A 239 -29.69 9.29 0.95
C ASN A 239 -30.36 10.28 1.93
N THR A 240 -29.61 11.12 2.63
CA THR A 240 -30.14 12.03 3.66
C THR A 240 -30.15 13.49 3.23
N SER A 241 -29.45 13.84 2.14
CA SER A 241 -29.25 15.26 1.78
C SER A 241 -30.05 15.68 0.56
N THR A 242 -30.95 16.63 0.75
CA THR A 242 -31.54 17.45 -0.32
C THR A 242 -30.55 18.43 -0.96
N HIS A 243 -29.28 18.46 -0.51
CA HIS A 243 -28.26 19.41 -0.95
C HIS A 243 -26.96 18.69 -1.36
N SER A 244 -26.59 18.80 -2.61
CA SER A 244 -25.33 18.31 -3.20
C SER A 244 -24.06 18.78 -2.46
N SER A 245 -24.13 19.85 -1.68
CA SER A 245 -23.00 20.44 -0.96
C SER A 245 -22.38 19.54 0.12
N ARG A 246 -23.13 18.63 0.75
CA ARG A 246 -22.61 17.75 1.81
C ARG A 246 -21.76 16.60 1.23
N ILE A 247 -22.16 16.07 0.09
CA ILE A 247 -21.36 15.08 -0.62
C ILE A 247 -20.05 15.70 -1.11
N ASP A 248 -20.09 16.91 -1.65
CA ASP A 248 -18.88 17.61 -2.09
C ASP A 248 -17.89 17.83 -0.93
N VAL A 249 -18.39 18.16 0.28
CA VAL A 249 -17.56 18.28 1.50
C VAL A 249 -16.97 16.92 1.89
N LEU A 250 -17.76 15.86 1.86
CA LEU A 250 -17.25 14.52 2.18
C LEU A 250 -16.20 14.06 1.14
N GLU A 251 -16.43 14.35 -0.13
CA GLU A 251 -15.48 14.05 -1.21
C GLU A 251 -14.14 14.77 -1.00
N GLU A 252 -14.17 16.05 -0.65
CA GLU A 252 -12.96 16.83 -0.35
C GLU A 252 -12.18 16.24 0.86
N LYS A 253 -12.89 15.91 1.95
CA LYS A 253 -12.28 15.30 3.14
C LYS A 253 -11.68 13.92 2.83
N TRP A 254 -12.40 13.10 2.07
CA TRP A 254 -11.91 11.79 1.67
C TRP A 254 -10.71 11.89 0.73
N ALA A 255 -10.71 12.83 -0.20
CA ALA A 255 -9.57 13.09 -1.07
C ALA A 255 -8.33 13.48 -0.27
N LYS A 256 -8.46 14.38 0.71
CA LYS A 256 -7.35 14.75 1.62
C LYS A 256 -6.80 13.53 2.37
N LEU A 257 -7.68 12.65 2.86
CA LEU A 257 -7.28 11.42 3.55
C LEU A 257 -6.50 10.47 2.60
N THR A 258 -6.99 10.27 1.38
CA THR A 258 -6.35 9.37 0.42
C THR A 258 -5.06 9.94 -0.17
N ASP A 259 -4.96 11.25 -0.32
CA ASP A 259 -3.72 11.92 -0.72
C ASP A 259 -2.64 11.78 0.37
N ASN A 260 -3.03 11.86 1.64
CA ASN A 260 -2.12 11.68 2.76
C ASN A 260 -1.58 10.24 2.86
N ILE A 261 -2.46 9.22 2.79
CA ILE A 261 -2.06 7.82 3.10
C ILE A 261 -1.59 7.02 1.88
N ARG A 262 -1.87 7.43 0.67
CA ARG A 262 -1.85 6.62 -0.56
C ARG A 262 -2.86 5.45 -0.49
N THR A 263 -3.60 5.25 -1.56
CA THR A 263 -4.76 4.34 -1.61
C THR A 263 -4.42 2.88 -1.23
N GLU A 264 -3.24 2.40 -1.60
CA GLU A 264 -2.79 1.04 -1.32
C GLU A 264 -2.53 0.74 0.17
N LYS A 265 -2.24 1.75 0.98
CA LYS A 265 -2.03 1.63 2.44
C LYS A 265 -3.30 1.84 3.26
N LEU A 266 -4.35 2.37 2.65
CA LEU A 266 -5.59 2.72 3.34
C LEU A 266 -6.24 1.55 4.09
N PRO A 267 -6.33 0.31 3.53
CA PRO A 267 -6.90 -0.83 4.27
C PRO A 267 -6.15 -1.18 5.54
N GLU A 268 -4.81 -1.11 5.50
CA GLU A 268 -3.97 -1.38 6.66
C GLU A 268 -4.15 -0.29 7.73
N PHE A 269 -4.11 0.97 7.33
CA PHE A 269 -4.35 2.12 8.20
C PHE A 269 -5.71 2.05 8.89
N LEU A 270 -6.79 1.76 8.15
CA LEU A 270 -8.14 1.64 8.70
C LEU A 270 -8.22 0.58 9.82
N ARG A 271 -7.49 -0.52 9.70
CA ARG A 271 -7.41 -1.55 10.74
C ARG A 271 -6.69 -1.02 12.00
N TYR A 272 -5.58 -0.32 11.84
CA TYR A 272 -4.86 0.26 12.98
C TYR A 272 -5.65 1.38 13.66
N TYR A 273 -6.30 2.23 12.88
CA TYR A 273 -7.20 3.24 13.38
C TYR A 273 -8.33 2.63 14.24
N TRP A 274 -9.01 1.64 13.67
CA TRP A 274 -10.12 0.98 14.39
C TRP A 274 -9.63 0.35 15.69
N ASN A 275 -8.53 -0.37 15.63
CA ASN A 275 -7.92 -1.02 16.78
C ASN A 275 -7.34 -0.02 17.82
N ALA A 276 -7.21 1.26 17.50
CA ALA A 276 -6.80 2.28 18.45
C ALA A 276 -7.90 2.64 19.46
N GLY A 277 -9.17 2.57 19.04
CA GLY A 277 -10.33 2.93 19.90
C GLY A 277 -11.28 1.78 20.22
N HIS A 278 -11.18 0.65 19.52
CA HIS A 278 -12.13 -0.46 19.58
C HIS A 278 -11.42 -1.80 19.80
N LYS A 279 -12.20 -2.82 20.15
CA LYS A 279 -11.71 -4.19 20.27
C LYS A 279 -11.07 -4.64 18.94
N SER A 280 -9.91 -5.29 19.05
CA SER A 280 -9.15 -5.77 17.89
C SER A 280 -9.97 -6.63 16.93
N ILE A 281 -9.89 -6.31 15.66
CA ILE A 281 -10.56 -7.04 14.58
C ILE A 281 -9.58 -7.43 13.48
N ARG A 282 -9.90 -8.50 12.78
CA ARG A 282 -9.17 -8.92 11.58
C ARG A 282 -9.57 -8.07 10.37
N ALA A 283 -8.69 -7.94 9.39
CA ALA A 283 -8.91 -7.12 8.20
C ALA A 283 -10.22 -7.47 7.46
N ASN A 284 -10.57 -8.76 7.36
CA ASN A 284 -11.79 -9.22 6.69
C ASN A 284 -13.10 -8.89 7.44
N ALA A 285 -13.03 -8.58 8.74
CA ALA A 285 -14.19 -8.19 9.53
C ALA A 285 -14.37 -6.67 9.64
N LEU A 286 -13.35 -5.88 9.22
CA LEU A 286 -13.28 -4.44 9.41
C LEU A 286 -14.52 -3.71 8.84
N PHE A 287 -14.79 -3.87 7.56
CA PHE A 287 -15.92 -3.22 6.90
C PHE A 287 -17.27 -3.56 7.57
N LYS A 288 -17.50 -4.86 7.84
CA LYS A 288 -18.74 -5.30 8.49
C LYS A 288 -18.93 -4.69 9.88
N THR A 289 -17.84 -4.48 10.61
CA THR A 289 -17.85 -3.91 11.95
C THR A 289 -18.11 -2.40 11.89
N ILE A 290 -17.38 -1.66 11.06
CA ILE A 290 -17.59 -0.22 10.89
C ILE A 290 -19.05 0.08 10.46
N ARG A 291 -19.57 -0.71 9.50
CA ARG A 291 -20.95 -0.56 9.02
C ARG A 291 -22.01 -0.72 10.11
N LYS A 292 -21.76 -1.51 11.14
CA LYS A 292 -22.71 -1.66 12.27
C LYS A 292 -22.73 -0.46 13.19
N GLU A 293 -21.63 0.24 13.31
CA GLU A 293 -21.46 1.37 14.24
C GLU A 293 -21.74 2.72 13.57
N ILE A 294 -21.38 2.87 12.31
CA ILE A 294 -21.58 4.10 11.54
C ILE A 294 -22.88 3.95 10.75
N THR A 295 -23.95 4.58 11.19
CA THR A 295 -25.28 4.42 10.60
C THR A 295 -25.95 5.74 10.19
N THR A 296 -25.41 6.89 10.60
CA THR A 296 -25.92 8.20 10.26
C THR A 296 -24.91 9.05 9.51
N ASP A 297 -25.39 10.06 8.81
CA ASP A 297 -24.54 11.04 8.13
C ASP A 297 -23.61 11.79 9.10
N LYS A 298 -24.05 12.05 10.34
CA LYS A 298 -23.21 12.66 11.39
C LYS A 298 -22.05 11.76 11.77
N ASP A 299 -22.31 10.45 11.94
CA ASP A 299 -21.26 9.47 12.25
C ASP A 299 -20.20 9.43 11.15
N VAL A 300 -20.63 9.57 9.87
CA VAL A 300 -19.73 9.62 8.72
C VAL A 300 -18.74 10.77 8.83
N PHE A 301 -19.21 11.98 9.09
CA PHE A 301 -18.31 13.13 9.19
C PHE A 301 -17.37 13.04 10.39
N VAL A 302 -17.85 12.57 11.54
CA VAL A 302 -17.03 12.32 12.74
C VAL A 302 -15.94 11.30 12.41
N LEU A 303 -16.31 10.18 11.78
CA LEU A 303 -15.37 9.14 11.39
C LEU A 303 -14.30 9.69 10.43
N VAL A 304 -14.69 10.42 9.38
CA VAL A 304 -13.74 10.90 8.38
C VAL A 304 -12.80 11.97 8.95
N ASP A 305 -13.28 12.84 9.85
CA ASP A 305 -12.44 13.80 10.55
C ASP A 305 -11.44 13.12 11.49
N ASP A 306 -11.86 12.08 12.20
CA ASP A 306 -10.96 11.28 13.04
C ASP A 306 -9.94 10.48 12.17
N LEU A 307 -10.38 9.87 11.08
CA LEU A 307 -9.48 9.19 10.14
C LEU A 307 -8.39 10.14 9.65
N TYR A 308 -8.73 11.37 9.29
CA TYR A 308 -7.74 12.35 8.84
C TYR A 308 -6.72 12.67 9.94
N ARG A 309 -7.15 12.94 11.17
CA ARG A 309 -6.25 13.21 12.32
C ARG A 309 -5.32 12.04 12.62
N TYR A 310 -5.83 10.80 12.54
CA TYR A 310 -5.04 9.59 12.76
C TYR A 310 -4.09 9.31 11.61
N SER A 311 -4.46 9.72 10.38
CA SER A 311 -3.63 9.50 9.18
C SER A 311 -2.31 10.26 9.25
N ASP A 312 -2.30 11.49 9.79
CA ASP A 312 -1.09 12.27 9.97
C ASP A 312 -0.10 11.53 10.88
N VAL A 313 -0.59 11.01 12.02
CA VAL A 313 0.26 10.25 12.95
C VAL A 313 0.72 8.93 12.35
N TYR A 314 -0.17 8.21 11.62
CA TYR A 314 0.19 6.97 10.94
C TYR A 314 1.32 7.17 9.94
N MET A 315 1.25 8.20 9.11
CA MET A 315 2.29 8.52 8.14
C MET A 315 3.58 8.93 8.83
N ALA A 316 3.51 9.77 9.84
CA ALA A 316 4.65 10.17 10.65
C ALA A 316 5.37 8.96 11.32
N LEU A 317 4.64 7.93 11.77
CA LEU A 317 5.24 6.69 12.28
C LEU A 317 5.99 5.87 11.21
N THR A 318 5.77 6.14 9.93
CA THR A 318 6.49 5.47 8.83
C THR A 318 7.75 6.23 8.37
N ASP A 319 7.90 7.50 8.75
CA ASP A 319 9.02 8.34 8.37
C ASP A 319 9.62 9.08 9.58
N CYS A 320 10.84 8.75 9.95
CA CYS A 320 11.53 9.41 11.07
C CYS A 320 11.88 10.88 10.79
N ASN A 321 11.81 11.34 9.54
CA ASN A 321 12.06 12.72 9.15
C ASN A 321 10.78 13.56 9.01
N ASP A 322 9.62 12.98 9.33
CA ASP A 322 8.35 13.69 9.31
C ASP A 322 8.37 14.93 10.21
N GLU A 323 7.67 15.98 9.78
CA GLU A 323 7.58 17.26 10.48
C GLU A 323 7.08 17.12 11.91
N LEU A 324 6.21 16.15 12.18
CA LEU A 324 5.66 15.88 13.52
C LEU A 324 6.75 15.55 14.55
N TRP A 325 7.94 15.11 14.10
CA TRP A 325 9.06 14.71 14.95
C TRP A 325 10.25 15.70 14.93
N GLN A 326 10.16 16.81 14.19
CA GLN A 326 11.31 17.68 13.90
C GLN A 326 12.11 18.14 15.13
N ASN A 327 11.44 18.38 16.23
CA ASN A 327 12.05 18.92 17.45
C ASN A 327 12.39 17.86 18.49
N ASP A 328 12.24 16.55 18.18
CA ASP A 328 12.48 15.47 19.14
C ASP A 328 13.36 14.36 18.58
N ALA A 329 14.67 14.49 18.79
CA ALA A 329 15.66 13.51 18.32
C ALA A 329 15.43 12.09 18.89
N GLU A 330 14.89 11.97 20.12
CA GLU A 330 14.60 10.68 20.73
C GLU A 330 13.41 9.99 20.05
N ILE A 331 12.35 10.73 19.72
CA ILE A 331 11.21 10.20 18.97
C ILE A 331 11.64 9.84 17.54
N LYS A 332 12.42 10.68 16.86
CA LYS A 332 13.01 10.32 15.55
C LYS A 332 13.75 8.98 15.60
N GLN A 333 14.54 8.78 16.62
CA GLN A 333 15.25 7.51 16.82
C GLN A 333 14.27 6.35 17.05
N CYS A 334 13.23 6.53 17.86
CA CYS A 334 12.19 5.50 18.08
C CYS A 334 11.48 5.11 16.78
N VAL A 335 11.05 6.08 15.97
CA VAL A 335 10.43 5.83 14.66
C VAL A 335 11.41 5.11 13.73
N GLY A 336 12.67 5.54 13.66
CA GLY A 336 13.70 4.88 12.89
C GLY A 336 13.88 3.40 13.30
N LEU A 337 13.85 3.10 14.59
CA LEU A 337 13.97 1.73 15.13
C LEU A 337 12.73 0.87 14.80
N LEU A 338 11.50 1.42 14.86
CA LEU A 338 10.31 0.70 14.38
C LEU A 338 10.49 0.23 12.93
N ASN A 339 11.01 1.11 12.08
CA ASN A 339 11.22 0.82 10.67
C ASN A 339 12.33 -0.23 10.47
N VAL A 340 13.44 -0.12 11.22
CA VAL A 340 14.52 -1.12 11.19
C VAL A 340 14.04 -2.48 11.69
N PHE A 341 13.25 -2.52 12.75
CA PHE A 341 12.67 -3.76 13.28
C PHE A 341 11.54 -4.30 12.40
N ARG A 342 10.97 -3.48 11.50
CA ARG A 342 9.83 -3.81 10.62
C ARG A 342 8.58 -4.19 11.41
N LEU A 343 8.31 -3.48 12.49
CA LEU A 343 7.20 -3.76 13.39
C LEU A 343 6.10 -2.70 13.24
N LYS A 344 4.91 -3.17 12.94
CA LYS A 344 3.71 -2.33 12.82
C LYS A 344 2.67 -2.59 13.91
N GLN A 345 2.83 -3.67 14.68
CA GLN A 345 1.90 -4.03 15.74
C GLN A 345 1.66 -2.92 16.77
N PRO A 346 2.66 -2.05 17.11
CA PRO A 346 2.45 -0.94 18.02
C PRO A 346 1.70 0.26 17.42
N PHE A 347 1.41 0.30 16.12
CA PHE A 347 0.87 1.50 15.47
C PHE A 347 -0.45 1.97 16.11
N SER A 348 -1.38 1.06 16.40
CA SER A 348 -2.66 1.42 17.05
C SER A 348 -2.46 2.13 18.39
N VAL A 349 -1.60 1.60 19.26
CA VAL A 349 -1.33 2.19 20.57
C VAL A 349 -0.53 3.50 20.46
N LEU A 350 0.41 3.59 19.52
CA LEU A 350 1.19 4.82 19.31
C LEU A 350 0.36 5.95 18.71
N MET A 351 -0.54 5.66 17.77
CA MET A 351 -1.49 6.65 17.25
C MET A 351 -2.44 7.15 18.36
N ALA A 352 -3.04 6.21 19.13
CA ALA A 352 -3.88 6.57 20.27
C ALA A 352 -3.12 7.43 21.28
N ALA A 353 -1.88 7.06 21.58
CA ALA A 353 -1.04 7.77 22.55
C ALA A 353 -0.68 9.18 22.09
N LYS A 354 -0.25 9.36 20.85
CA LYS A 354 0.11 10.69 20.31
C LYS A 354 -1.05 11.67 20.34
N LEU A 355 -2.26 11.19 20.08
CA LEU A 355 -3.47 12.04 20.03
C LEU A 355 -4.12 12.28 21.38
N ASN A 356 -3.80 11.49 22.42
CA ASN A 356 -4.54 11.52 23.68
C ASN A 356 -3.68 11.72 24.94
N LEU A 357 -2.37 11.65 24.85
CA LEU A 357 -1.44 11.85 25.97
C LEU A 357 -0.64 13.14 25.79
N SER A 358 0.00 13.59 26.88
CA SER A 358 1.03 14.63 26.80
C SER A 358 2.27 14.14 26.04
N ASP A 359 3.04 15.03 25.44
CA ASP A 359 4.26 14.67 24.71
C ASP A 359 5.27 13.93 25.61
N VAL A 360 5.31 14.25 26.91
CA VAL A 360 6.19 13.58 27.88
C VAL A 360 5.76 12.12 28.10
N GLU A 361 4.46 11.87 28.29
CA GLU A 361 3.91 10.52 28.48
C GLU A 361 4.02 9.70 27.19
N PHE A 362 3.71 10.32 26.04
CA PHE A 362 3.89 9.70 24.74
C PHE A 362 5.34 9.24 24.52
N LYS A 363 6.31 10.12 24.78
CA LYS A 363 7.73 9.80 24.66
C LYS A 363 8.14 8.64 25.57
N LYS A 364 7.70 8.68 26.86
CA LYS A 364 7.97 7.61 27.82
C LYS A 364 7.41 6.28 27.34
N LEU A 365 6.16 6.27 26.88
CA LEU A 365 5.51 5.07 26.35
C LEU A 365 6.21 4.56 25.10
N PHE A 366 6.53 5.43 24.14
CA PHE A 366 7.17 5.03 22.90
C PHE A 366 8.54 4.37 23.15
N LYS A 367 9.37 4.97 24.01
CA LYS A 367 10.67 4.38 24.42
C LYS A 367 10.48 3.00 25.08
N ALA A 368 9.47 2.84 25.93
CA ALA A 368 9.16 1.53 26.53
C ALA A 368 8.72 0.51 25.49
N ILE A 369 7.88 0.87 24.53
CA ILE A 369 7.45 0.00 23.43
C ILE A 369 8.64 -0.44 22.57
N ILE A 370 9.58 0.45 22.24
CA ILE A 370 10.80 0.09 21.50
C ILE A 370 11.61 -0.97 22.27
N LYS A 371 11.78 -0.79 23.59
CA LYS A 371 12.50 -1.76 24.42
C LYS A 371 11.78 -3.11 24.49
N ILE A 372 10.44 -3.10 24.64
CA ILE A 372 9.63 -4.33 24.61
C ILE A 372 9.82 -5.04 23.27
N CYS A 373 9.67 -4.33 22.16
CA CYS A 373 9.80 -4.90 20.83
C CYS A 373 11.24 -5.42 20.56
N PHE A 374 12.25 -4.68 21.00
CA PHE A 374 13.64 -5.11 20.87
C PHE A 374 13.88 -6.44 21.63
N ARG A 375 13.47 -6.52 22.88
CA ARG A 375 13.62 -7.74 23.69
C ARG A 375 12.82 -8.89 23.10
N TYR A 376 11.54 -8.67 22.79
CA TYR A 376 10.58 -9.69 22.37
C TYR A 376 10.86 -10.23 20.97
N ASN A 377 10.96 -9.31 19.98
CA ASN A 377 11.02 -9.69 18.58
C ASN A 377 12.44 -9.81 18.03
N VAL A 378 13.35 -8.86 18.41
CA VAL A 378 14.68 -8.79 17.79
C VAL A 378 15.64 -9.76 18.44
N ILE A 379 15.65 -9.84 19.77
CA ILE A 379 16.57 -10.71 20.50
C ILE A 379 15.98 -12.10 20.73
N CYS A 380 14.74 -12.19 21.19
CA CYS A 380 14.11 -13.48 21.53
C CYS A 380 13.33 -14.12 20.39
N ASP A 381 13.32 -13.55 19.17
CA ASP A 381 12.66 -14.08 17.96
C ASP A 381 11.19 -14.49 18.14
N ARG A 382 10.48 -13.86 19.09
CA ARG A 382 9.08 -14.17 19.37
C ARG A 382 8.17 -13.54 18.31
N ASN A 383 7.01 -14.18 18.10
CA ASN A 383 6.05 -13.77 17.07
C ASN A 383 5.48 -12.36 17.36
N PRO A 384 5.64 -11.39 16.44
CA PRO A 384 5.09 -10.05 16.60
C PRO A 384 3.57 -10.01 16.76
N ASN A 385 2.83 -10.96 16.19
CA ASN A 385 1.37 -10.99 16.26
C ASN A 385 0.83 -11.18 17.69
N ASP A 386 1.61 -11.79 18.58
CA ASP A 386 1.22 -11.96 19.99
C ASP A 386 1.12 -10.60 20.72
N GLN A 387 1.74 -9.57 20.19
CA GLN A 387 1.75 -8.23 20.75
C GLN A 387 0.51 -7.41 20.37
N GLU A 388 -0.23 -7.78 19.30
CA GLU A 388 -1.40 -7.01 18.85
C GLU A 388 -2.47 -6.88 19.95
N GLY A 389 -2.77 -7.97 20.66
CA GLY A 389 -3.78 -7.97 21.71
C GLY A 389 -3.46 -7.01 22.87
N PRO A 390 -2.30 -7.16 23.55
CA PRO A 390 -1.88 -6.26 24.61
C PRO A 390 -1.79 -4.80 24.18
N PHE A 391 -1.25 -4.49 22.98
CA PHE A 391 -1.22 -3.13 22.45
C PHE A 391 -2.62 -2.56 22.18
N ASN A 392 -3.55 -3.39 21.67
CA ASN A 392 -4.93 -2.96 21.48
C ASN A 392 -5.63 -2.61 22.79
N VAL A 393 -5.49 -3.46 23.82
CA VAL A 393 -6.10 -3.18 25.13
C VAL A 393 -5.55 -1.88 25.71
N LEU A 394 -4.25 -1.65 25.61
CA LEU A 394 -3.65 -0.39 26.06
C LEU A 394 -4.11 0.81 25.22
N ALA A 395 -4.24 0.67 23.91
CA ALA A 395 -4.72 1.71 23.01
C ALA A 395 -6.15 2.15 23.38
N MET A 396 -7.04 1.19 23.62
CA MET A 396 -8.42 1.46 24.07
C MET A 396 -8.45 2.20 25.41
N LEU A 397 -7.61 1.80 26.37
CA LEU A 397 -7.50 2.49 27.66
C LEU A 397 -7.06 3.94 27.46
N ILE A 398 -6.02 4.17 26.65
CA ILE A 398 -5.49 5.51 26.36
C ILE A 398 -6.56 6.36 25.68
N THR A 399 -7.26 5.83 24.68
CA THR A 399 -8.32 6.56 23.97
C THR A 399 -9.44 6.97 24.92
N LYS A 400 -9.84 6.07 25.83
CA LYS A 400 -10.96 6.30 26.75
C LYS A 400 -10.58 7.13 27.99
N GLU A 401 -9.47 6.81 28.64
CA GLU A 401 -9.12 7.31 29.96
C GLU A 401 -7.92 8.28 29.97
N LYS A 402 -7.26 8.49 28.82
CA LYS A 402 -6.12 9.40 28.65
C LYS A 402 -4.95 9.08 29.61
N ARG A 403 -4.73 7.82 29.94
CA ARG A 403 -3.67 7.36 30.83
C ARG A 403 -3.02 6.07 30.35
N VAL A 404 -1.79 5.82 30.80
CA VAL A 404 -1.02 4.59 30.50
C VAL A 404 -1.08 3.63 31.68
N ASN A 405 -1.27 2.33 31.39
CA ASN A 405 -1.10 1.26 32.38
C ASN A 405 -0.17 0.17 31.80
N PHE A 406 1.09 0.17 32.20
CA PHE A 406 2.10 -0.76 31.74
C PHE A 406 1.83 -2.23 32.11
N GLN A 407 1.02 -2.50 33.15
CA GLN A 407 0.66 -3.88 33.52
C GLN A 407 -0.09 -4.62 32.41
N LEU A 408 -0.81 -3.89 31.55
CA LEU A 408 -1.48 -4.48 30.37
C LEU A 408 -0.51 -5.07 29.34
N LEU A 409 0.77 -4.72 29.41
CA LEU A 409 1.81 -5.22 28.53
C LEU A 409 2.61 -6.38 29.16
N SER A 410 2.28 -6.82 30.40
CA SER A 410 3.06 -7.84 31.12
C SER A 410 3.27 -9.15 30.35
N SER A 411 2.28 -9.59 29.55
CA SER A 411 2.37 -10.81 28.74
C SER A 411 3.39 -10.74 27.60
N ILE A 412 3.81 -9.53 27.21
CA ILE A 412 4.79 -9.31 26.14
C ILE A 412 6.10 -8.71 26.66
N ILE A 413 6.25 -8.57 27.97
CA ILE A 413 7.52 -8.23 28.62
C ILE A 413 8.29 -9.52 28.84
N VAL A 414 9.47 -9.60 28.23
CA VAL A 414 10.36 -10.75 28.38
C VAL A 414 11.13 -10.63 29.70
N ASP A 415 11.16 -11.71 30.48
CA ASP A 415 11.97 -11.83 31.68
C ASP A 415 13.45 -11.57 31.42
N ASP A 416 14.15 -10.94 32.37
CA ASP A 416 15.54 -10.54 32.23
C ASP A 416 16.47 -11.72 31.95
N LYS A 417 16.26 -12.87 32.61
CA LYS A 417 17.07 -14.07 32.41
C LYS A 417 16.86 -14.70 31.04
N VAL A 418 15.60 -14.71 30.55
CA VAL A 418 15.30 -15.19 29.19
C VAL A 418 15.93 -14.28 28.14
N PHE A 419 15.86 -12.96 28.35
CA PHE A 419 16.50 -12.01 27.45
C PHE A 419 18.02 -12.15 27.45
N GLU A 420 18.66 -12.25 28.64
CA GLU A 420 20.11 -12.42 28.78
C GLU A 420 20.58 -13.69 28.05
N ASN A 421 19.92 -14.82 28.27
CA ASN A 421 20.25 -16.07 27.60
C ASN A 421 20.09 -15.96 26.06
N SER A 422 18.99 -15.39 25.58
CA SER A 422 18.79 -15.21 24.13
C SER A 422 19.83 -14.27 23.52
N PHE A 423 20.22 -13.22 24.23
CA PHE A 423 21.25 -12.28 23.78
C PHE A 423 22.64 -12.96 23.73
N SER A 424 22.94 -13.82 24.72
CA SER A 424 24.21 -14.55 24.80
C SER A 424 24.48 -15.47 23.60
N ASP A 425 23.43 -15.91 22.91
CA ASP A 425 23.55 -16.79 21.73
C ASP A 425 23.19 -16.11 20.40
N LYS A 426 22.77 -14.85 20.47
CA LYS A 426 22.27 -14.17 19.27
C LYS A 426 23.33 -13.98 18.21
N ALA A 427 23.00 -14.40 16.99
CA ALA A 427 23.78 -14.11 15.78
C ALA A 427 22.91 -13.36 14.75
N PHE A 428 23.54 -12.51 13.97
CA PHE A 428 22.89 -11.72 12.93
C PHE A 428 23.60 -11.94 11.58
N PRO A 429 23.16 -12.91 10.77
CA PRO A 429 23.70 -13.09 9.41
C PRO A 429 23.65 -11.80 8.62
N TYR A 430 24.69 -11.55 7.82
CA TYR A 430 24.86 -10.25 7.16
C TYR A 430 23.75 -9.98 6.13
N ASN A 431 23.03 -8.90 6.34
CA ASN A 431 22.17 -8.22 5.38
C ASN A 431 21.99 -6.76 5.83
N SER A 432 21.47 -5.90 4.96
CA SER A 432 21.34 -4.46 5.23
C SER A 432 20.49 -4.13 6.48
N ARG A 433 19.47 -4.93 6.78
CA ARG A 433 18.65 -4.77 7.99
C ARG A 433 19.41 -5.18 9.24
N ASN A 434 20.01 -6.36 9.23
CA ASN A 434 20.77 -6.86 10.37
C ASN A 434 21.96 -5.97 10.69
N ALA A 435 22.63 -5.44 9.68
CA ALA A 435 23.69 -4.45 9.88
C ALA A 435 23.20 -3.22 10.67
N LYS A 436 22.01 -2.69 10.37
CA LYS A 436 21.42 -1.59 11.15
C LYS A 436 21.09 -2.00 12.59
N ILE A 437 20.58 -3.22 12.80
CA ILE A 437 20.31 -3.76 14.15
C ILE A 437 21.60 -3.93 14.95
N VAL A 438 22.62 -4.55 14.38
CA VAL A 438 23.92 -4.74 15.03
C VAL A 438 24.54 -3.39 15.37
N ARG A 439 24.54 -2.44 14.44
CA ARG A 439 25.06 -1.08 14.69
C ARG A 439 24.29 -0.39 15.83
N TYR A 440 22.95 -0.52 15.87
CA TYR A 440 22.15 0.00 16.98
C TYR A 440 22.56 -0.61 18.33
N ILE A 441 22.73 -1.94 18.38
CA ILE A 441 23.15 -2.66 19.60
C ILE A 441 24.52 -2.16 20.07
N LEU A 442 25.51 -2.18 19.18
CA LEU A 442 26.88 -1.79 19.49
C LEU A 442 26.97 -0.31 19.90
N ALA A 443 26.31 0.59 19.15
CA ALA A 443 26.27 2.02 19.48
C ALA A 443 25.62 2.30 20.85
N THR A 444 24.60 1.51 21.19
CA THR A 444 23.90 1.66 22.47
C THR A 444 24.78 1.17 23.65
N ILE A 445 25.53 0.10 23.44
CA ILE A 445 26.52 -0.41 24.41
C ILE A 445 27.69 0.57 24.56
N GLU A 446 28.22 1.09 23.45
CA GLU A 446 29.26 2.15 23.45
C GLU A 446 28.86 3.36 24.30
N LYS A 447 27.62 3.86 24.07
CA LYS A 447 27.08 4.97 24.86
C LYS A 447 26.99 4.64 26.35
N HIS A 448 26.61 3.41 26.70
CA HIS A 448 26.53 2.95 28.08
C HIS A 448 27.91 2.88 28.73
N ASN A 449 28.92 2.50 27.98
CA ASN A 449 30.31 2.43 28.44
C ASN A 449 30.99 3.82 28.57
N GLY A 450 30.25 4.89 28.31
CA GLY A 450 30.74 6.28 28.49
C GLY A 450 31.36 6.91 27.26
N SER A 451 31.18 6.30 26.08
CA SER A 451 31.64 6.91 24.83
C SER A 451 30.92 8.24 24.57
N SER A 452 31.65 9.27 24.24
CA SER A 452 31.13 10.57 23.79
C SER A 452 30.75 10.57 22.32
N GLN A 453 31.02 9.51 21.57
CA GLN A 453 30.71 9.36 20.17
C GLN A 453 29.18 9.15 20.00
N ALA A 454 28.51 10.09 19.33
CA ALA A 454 27.10 9.98 18.99
C ALA A 454 26.95 9.16 17.71
N VAL A 455 26.97 7.84 17.84
CA VAL A 455 26.78 6.93 16.69
C VAL A 455 25.29 6.75 16.41
N ASN A 456 24.88 7.11 15.20
CA ASN A 456 23.55 6.80 14.67
C ASN A 456 23.61 5.41 13.96
N PHE A 457 22.56 4.62 14.08
CA PHE A 457 22.46 3.31 13.39
C PHE A 457 22.42 3.43 11.84
N ASN A 458 22.29 4.63 11.29
CA ASN A 458 22.41 4.95 9.87
C ASN A 458 23.76 5.60 9.51
N ASP A 459 24.69 5.68 10.45
CA ASP A 459 25.99 6.30 10.22
C ASP A 459 26.88 5.39 9.38
N ASP A 460 27.24 5.84 8.19
CA ASP A 460 28.09 5.08 7.26
C ASP A 460 29.59 5.12 7.63
N ASP A 461 30.00 6.04 8.50
CA ASP A 461 31.38 6.14 8.98
C ASP A 461 31.66 5.20 10.17
N ALA A 462 30.61 4.82 10.93
CA ALA A 462 30.65 3.80 11.96
C ALA A 462 30.39 2.42 11.34
N THR A 463 31.40 1.73 10.89
CA THR A 463 31.28 0.41 10.25
C THR A 463 31.28 -0.71 11.28
N ILE A 464 30.64 -1.84 10.93
CA ILE A 464 30.70 -3.06 11.72
C ILE A 464 31.90 -3.86 11.24
N GLU A 465 32.83 -4.08 12.17
CA GLU A 465 33.98 -4.96 11.98
C GLU A 465 33.67 -6.35 12.53
N HIS A 466 34.01 -7.39 11.76
CA HIS A 466 34.02 -8.78 12.23
C HIS A 466 35.45 -9.13 12.65
N ILE A 467 35.68 -9.33 13.97
CA ILE A 467 36.99 -9.57 14.52
C ILE A 467 37.55 -10.86 13.94
N LEU A 468 36.84 -12.00 14.09
CA LEU A 468 37.02 -13.20 13.26
C LEU A 468 36.40 -12.90 11.88
N PRO A 469 37.20 -12.83 10.80
CA PRO A 469 36.67 -12.42 9.50
C PRO A 469 35.74 -13.44 8.87
N GLN A 470 34.92 -12.99 7.92
CA GLN A 470 33.97 -13.89 7.21
C GLN A 470 34.70 -14.92 6.35
N ASN A 471 35.89 -14.58 5.83
CA ASN A 471 36.75 -15.45 5.06
C ASN A 471 38.10 -15.54 5.79
N ALA A 472 38.14 -16.26 6.92
CA ALA A 472 39.35 -16.47 7.68
C ALA A 472 40.31 -17.37 6.87
N ASP A 473 41.59 -17.06 6.96
CA ASP A 473 42.66 -17.92 6.42
C ASP A 473 43.23 -18.84 7.52
N ASP A 474 44.20 -19.66 7.17
CA ASP A 474 44.82 -20.64 8.07
C ASP A 474 45.43 -20.02 9.32
N SER A 475 45.68 -18.71 9.35
CA SER A 475 46.25 -17.99 10.52
C SER A 475 45.27 -17.94 11.71
N TRP A 476 43.98 -18.24 11.50
CA TRP A 476 42.96 -18.22 12.54
C TRP A 476 42.78 -19.54 13.28
N ASP A 477 43.42 -20.63 12.84
CA ASP A 477 43.40 -21.98 13.45
C ASP A 477 41.97 -22.41 13.84
N MET A 478 41.03 -22.26 12.90
CA MET A 478 39.61 -22.54 13.13
C MET A 478 39.03 -23.28 11.93
N ASP A 479 38.29 -24.36 12.21
CA ASP A 479 37.57 -25.07 11.15
C ASP A 479 36.40 -24.24 10.60
N GLU A 480 36.05 -24.50 9.33
CA GLU A 480 35.06 -23.73 8.58
C GLU A 480 33.66 -23.78 9.23
N GLU A 481 33.27 -24.92 9.82
CA GLU A 481 31.97 -25.07 10.47
C GLU A 481 31.87 -24.20 11.73
N LYS A 482 32.89 -24.18 12.55
CA LYS A 482 32.98 -23.30 13.73
C LYS A 482 33.02 -21.83 13.35
N GLN A 483 33.76 -21.49 12.31
CA GLN A 483 33.81 -20.13 11.79
C GLN A 483 32.42 -19.62 11.41
N LEU A 484 31.64 -20.42 10.66
CA LEU A 484 30.27 -20.07 10.27
C LEU A 484 29.33 -19.86 11.48
N GLN A 485 29.52 -20.60 12.56
CA GLN A 485 28.72 -20.44 13.78
C GLN A 485 29.08 -19.17 14.57
N LEU A 486 30.33 -18.72 14.50
CA LEU A 486 30.86 -17.65 15.34
C LEU A 486 30.90 -16.29 14.64
N VAL A 487 31.09 -16.26 13.34
CA VAL A 487 31.38 -15.02 12.57
C VAL A 487 30.30 -13.95 12.74
N PHE A 488 29.03 -14.35 12.81
CA PHE A 488 27.89 -13.42 12.93
C PHE A 488 27.38 -13.22 14.36
N ARG A 489 28.05 -13.78 15.35
CA ARG A 489 27.71 -13.54 16.76
C ARG A 489 28.04 -12.10 17.16
N LEU A 490 27.19 -11.49 18.00
CA LEU A 490 27.44 -10.13 18.51
C LEU A 490 28.80 -10.03 19.23
N GLY A 491 29.21 -11.10 19.90
CA GLY A 491 30.51 -11.18 20.56
C GLY A 491 31.69 -11.05 19.61
N ASN A 492 31.50 -11.32 18.33
CA ASN A 492 32.52 -11.21 17.29
C ASN A 492 32.48 -9.89 16.50
N THR A 493 31.63 -8.94 16.89
CA THR A 493 31.46 -7.67 16.15
C THR A 493 31.80 -6.47 17.03
N CYS A 494 32.38 -5.43 16.46
CA CYS A 494 32.56 -4.12 17.10
C CYS A 494 32.32 -2.98 16.09
N LEU A 495 32.16 -1.76 16.60
CA LEU A 495 32.20 -0.56 15.78
C LEU A 495 33.66 -0.19 15.51
N LEU A 496 33.93 0.21 14.26
CA LEU A 496 35.24 0.71 13.84
C LEU A 496 35.04 1.80 12.81
N GLU A 497 35.92 2.79 12.83
CA GLU A 497 35.97 3.85 11.84
C GLU A 497 36.24 3.27 10.46
N LYS A 498 35.51 3.74 9.46
CA LYS A 498 35.60 3.25 8.08
C LYS A 498 37.01 3.20 7.54
N LYS A 499 37.81 4.24 7.85
CA LYS A 499 39.22 4.31 7.41
C LYS A 499 40.08 3.20 8.01
N LEU A 500 39.90 2.88 9.29
CA LEU A 500 40.62 1.80 9.97
C LEU A 500 40.15 0.44 9.45
N ASN A 501 38.85 0.25 9.31
CA ASN A 501 38.24 -1.02 8.88
C ASN A 501 38.66 -1.41 7.45
N MET A 502 38.66 -0.47 6.51
CA MET A 502 39.09 -0.72 5.12
C MET A 502 40.50 -1.30 4.97
N GLY A 503 41.37 -1.02 5.93
CA GLY A 503 42.77 -1.52 5.95
C GLY A 503 42.90 -2.95 6.46
N LEU A 504 41.92 -3.48 7.21
CA LEU A 504 42.09 -4.73 7.98
C LEU A 504 41.77 -6.00 7.15
N LYS A 505 40.83 -5.93 6.23
CA LYS A 505 40.41 -7.09 5.40
C LYS A 505 40.29 -8.38 6.24
N ASN A 506 40.94 -9.47 5.80
CA ASN A 506 40.98 -10.78 6.49
C ASN A 506 42.23 -10.98 7.35
N GLY A 507 42.96 -9.88 7.69
CA GLY A 507 44.20 -9.95 8.44
C GLY A 507 44.11 -10.69 9.77
N SER A 508 45.27 -11.11 10.28
CA SER A 508 45.38 -11.79 11.57
C SER A 508 44.89 -10.94 12.75
N PHE A 509 44.54 -11.57 13.88
CA PHE A 509 44.12 -10.81 15.06
C PHE A 509 45.20 -9.83 15.55
N GLU A 510 46.45 -10.19 15.40
CA GLU A 510 47.55 -9.31 15.82
C GLU A 510 47.59 -8.02 14.97
N GLU A 511 47.34 -8.10 13.68
CA GLU A 511 47.23 -6.93 12.78
C GLU A 511 46.01 -6.08 13.12
N LYS A 512 44.86 -6.71 13.29
CA LYS A 512 43.60 -6.05 13.65
C LYS A 512 43.70 -5.33 15.00
N ARG A 513 44.35 -5.93 15.99
CA ARG A 513 44.55 -5.38 17.33
C ARG A 513 45.28 -4.02 17.32
N LYS A 514 46.26 -3.83 16.41
CA LYS A 514 46.95 -2.56 16.26
C LYS A 514 46.02 -1.43 15.80
N ALA A 515 45.11 -1.73 14.89
CA ALA A 515 44.13 -0.76 14.43
C ALA A 515 43.03 -0.49 15.50
N TYR A 516 42.60 -1.52 16.25
CA TYR A 516 41.64 -1.34 17.34
C TYR A 516 42.18 -0.44 18.46
N ALA A 517 43.47 -0.48 18.73
CA ALA A 517 44.10 0.40 19.69
C ALA A 517 44.09 1.89 19.28
N LEU A 518 43.93 2.19 17.98
CA LEU A 518 43.83 3.54 17.42
C LEU A 518 42.40 4.04 17.29
N SER A 519 41.41 3.18 17.52
CA SER A 519 40.00 3.53 17.41
C SER A 519 39.59 4.51 18.50
N SER A 520 38.59 5.34 18.18
CA SER A 520 37.92 6.20 19.16
C SER A 520 36.78 5.45 19.90
N TYR A 521 36.41 4.24 19.46
CA TYR A 521 35.40 3.42 20.12
C TYR A 521 36.02 2.66 21.30
N ILE A 522 35.39 2.80 22.47
CA ILE A 522 35.83 2.18 23.72
C ILE A 522 35.87 0.65 23.60
N ASP A 523 34.85 0.06 22.99
CA ASP A 523 34.76 -1.40 22.84
C ASP A 523 35.89 -1.94 21.94
N ALA A 524 36.24 -1.25 20.85
CA ALA A 524 37.38 -1.61 20.00
C ALA A 524 38.71 -1.52 20.79
N GLN A 525 38.92 -0.47 21.57
CA GLN A 525 40.12 -0.33 22.44
C GLN A 525 40.18 -1.47 23.49
N MET A 526 39.03 -1.87 24.07
CA MET A 526 38.99 -3.02 24.99
C MET A 526 39.40 -4.32 24.29
N ILE A 527 38.97 -4.53 23.03
CA ILE A 527 39.34 -5.70 22.23
C ILE A 527 40.84 -5.70 21.94
N ALA A 528 41.47 -4.55 21.73
CA ALA A 528 42.92 -4.44 21.57
C ALA A 528 43.72 -4.95 22.77
N GLY A 529 43.15 -5.04 23.96
CA GLY A 529 43.74 -5.60 25.16
C GLY A 529 43.86 -7.14 25.20
N TYR A 530 43.21 -7.86 24.29
CA TYR A 530 43.32 -9.33 24.23
C TYR A 530 44.61 -9.74 23.51
N ASN A 531 45.20 -10.86 23.95
CA ASN A 531 46.40 -11.44 23.32
C ASN A 531 46.05 -12.40 22.18
N GLU A 532 44.85 -12.94 22.18
CA GLU A 532 44.32 -13.90 21.21
C GLU A 532 42.83 -13.71 21.02
N TRP A 533 42.32 -14.15 19.89
CA TRP A 533 40.87 -14.15 19.60
C TRP A 533 40.43 -15.53 19.14
N ASN A 534 39.56 -16.16 19.91
CA ASN A 534 39.10 -17.52 19.70
C ASN A 534 37.65 -17.67 20.16
N GLU A 535 37.04 -18.85 19.99
CA GLU A 535 35.67 -19.17 20.39
C GLU A 535 35.37 -18.74 21.84
N ASN A 536 36.24 -19.07 22.78
CA ASN A 536 36.05 -18.72 24.20
C ASN A 536 35.98 -17.20 24.42
N LYS A 537 36.80 -16.43 23.69
CA LYS A 537 36.81 -14.96 23.82
C LYS A 537 35.52 -14.35 23.23
N ILE A 538 35.05 -14.87 22.09
CA ILE A 538 33.80 -14.44 21.46
C ILE A 538 32.62 -14.69 22.39
N VAL A 539 32.48 -15.91 22.90
CA VAL A 539 31.39 -16.30 23.80
C VAL A 539 31.44 -15.52 25.12
N ASN A 540 32.60 -15.43 25.76
CA ASN A 540 32.76 -14.70 27.01
C ASN A 540 32.47 -13.20 26.84
N ARG A 541 32.86 -12.60 25.72
CA ARG A 541 32.54 -11.21 25.43
C ARG A 541 31.04 -11.02 25.23
N GLN A 542 30.38 -11.91 24.48
CA GLN A 542 28.94 -11.83 24.26
C GLN A 542 28.15 -11.99 25.56
N ASN A 543 28.56 -12.88 26.44
CA ASN A 543 27.95 -13.05 27.77
C ASN A 543 28.06 -11.76 28.62
N ARG A 544 29.19 -11.06 28.57
CA ARG A 544 29.32 -9.75 29.23
C ARG A 544 28.44 -8.69 28.59
N MET A 545 28.35 -8.67 27.27
CA MET A 545 27.43 -7.79 26.55
C MET A 545 25.98 -8.08 26.94
N ALA A 546 25.59 -9.35 27.07
CA ALA A 546 24.25 -9.78 27.48
C ALA A 546 23.90 -9.28 28.89
N HIS A 547 24.81 -9.41 29.82
CA HIS A 547 24.63 -8.92 31.19
C HIS A 547 24.42 -7.40 31.23
N VAL A 548 25.20 -6.64 30.48
CA VAL A 548 25.05 -5.18 30.35
C VAL A 548 23.73 -4.83 29.62
N ALA A 549 23.36 -5.59 28.61
CA ALA A 549 22.14 -5.40 27.83
C ALA A 549 20.86 -5.46 28.67
N VAL A 550 20.80 -6.32 29.72
CA VAL A 550 19.67 -6.36 30.64
C VAL A 550 19.39 -5.00 31.27
N ASN A 551 20.44 -4.28 31.68
CA ASN A 551 20.33 -2.95 32.30
C ASN A 551 19.98 -1.85 31.28
N ILE A 552 20.58 -1.89 30.09
CA ILE A 552 20.36 -0.91 29.04
C ILE A 552 18.91 -0.93 28.55
N TRP A 553 18.40 -2.11 28.25
CA TRP A 553 17.05 -2.30 27.71
C TRP A 553 16.02 -2.69 28.77
N LYS A 554 16.27 -2.34 30.04
CA LYS A 554 15.31 -2.52 31.13
C LYS A 554 14.03 -1.72 30.85
N ILE A 555 12.88 -2.38 31.06
CA ILE A 555 11.53 -1.82 30.80
C ILE A 555 11.01 -1.17 32.09
#